data_d2de3560488d0e4464e30825a8fceabb
#
_entry.id   d2de3560488d0e4464e30825a8fceabb
#
_cell.length_a   1.000
_cell.length_b   1.000
_cell.length_c   1.000
_cell.angle_alpha   90.00
_cell.angle_beta   90.00
_cell.angle_gamma   90.00
#
_symmetry.space_group_name_H-M   'P 1'
#
loop_
_entity.id
_entity.type
_entity.pdbx_description
1 polymer ?
#
loop_
_entity_poly.entity_id
_entity_poly.type
_entity_poly.pdbx_seq_one_letter_code
_entity_poly.pdbx_strand_id
1 'polypeptide(L)'
;TPYELYIKVLIDTFGDQVEDDFSIQLPDGVKDLKYQKDAVIQGYQMLMQHNGLFLADVVGLGKTMIATMIAKRFVEANGKNTNILVVYPPALEDNWRNTFKLFGIYKKAQFITNGSLSKVLDGKDNYKDKEEFDLIIVDEAHGFRSDSSGKYDELQKICKSPCINMGLLKSSQKKVMLLSATPLNNRPDDLQN
;
A
#
# COMPACT_ATOMS: atom_id res chain seq x y z
N THR A 1 19.96 -13.30 -10.60
CA THR A 1 19.62 -13.46 -9.16
C THR A 1 18.20 -14.04 -9.04
N PRO A 2 17.82 -14.70 -7.91
CA PRO A 2 16.46 -15.17 -7.67
C PRO A 2 15.40 -14.05 -7.83
N TYR A 3 15.78 -12.82 -7.55
CA TYR A 3 14.96 -11.63 -7.72
C TYR A 3 14.73 -11.30 -9.21
N GLU A 4 15.78 -11.33 -10.03
CA GLU A 4 15.64 -11.12 -11.48
C GLU A 4 14.75 -12.18 -12.12
N LEU A 5 14.85 -13.42 -11.64
CA LEU A 5 13.98 -14.50 -12.08
C LEU A 5 12.51 -14.24 -11.67
N TYR A 6 12.27 -13.79 -10.44
CA TYR A 6 10.93 -13.45 -9.96
C TYR A 6 10.31 -12.31 -10.77
N ILE A 7 11.06 -11.22 -11.00
CA ILE A 7 10.61 -10.09 -11.83
C ILE A 7 10.39 -10.55 -13.28
N LYS A 8 11.27 -11.41 -13.82
CA LYS A 8 11.10 -11.93 -15.17
C LYS A 8 9.85 -12.79 -15.31
N VAL A 9 9.54 -13.65 -14.34
CA VAL A 9 8.30 -14.43 -14.31
C VAL A 9 7.08 -13.52 -14.23
N LEU A 10 7.14 -12.44 -13.42
CA LEU A 10 6.05 -11.47 -13.37
C LEU A 10 5.87 -10.74 -14.71
N ILE A 11 6.96 -10.31 -15.35
CA ILE A 11 6.92 -9.66 -16.67
C ILE A 11 6.37 -10.63 -17.74
N ASP A 12 6.84 -11.87 -17.76
CA ASP A 12 6.39 -12.88 -18.73
C ASP A 12 4.90 -13.26 -18.52
N THR A 13 4.41 -13.18 -17.28
CA THR A 13 3.01 -13.54 -16.97
C THR A 13 2.04 -12.37 -17.18
N PHE A 14 2.47 -11.12 -16.98
CA PHE A 14 1.61 -9.94 -16.95
C PHE A 14 2.09 -8.80 -17.88
N GLY A 15 3.19 -8.98 -18.62
CA GLY A 15 3.91 -7.92 -19.32
C GLY A 15 3.28 -7.42 -20.64
N ASP A 16 2.29 -8.09 -21.20
CA ASP A 16 1.75 -7.78 -22.53
C ASP A 16 0.75 -6.59 -22.56
N GLN A 17 0.57 -5.85 -21.44
CA GLN A 17 -0.39 -4.75 -21.36
C GLN A 17 0.20 -3.44 -20.81
N VAL A 18 1.48 -3.20 -20.99
CA VAL A 18 2.09 -1.93 -20.55
C VAL A 18 1.99 -0.92 -21.69
N GLU A 19 0.96 -0.09 -21.70
CA GLU A 19 0.96 1.12 -22.50
C GLU A 19 2.04 2.08 -22.01
N ASP A 20 2.83 2.62 -22.93
CA ASP A 20 4.07 3.41 -22.77
C ASP A 20 3.89 4.78 -22.08
N ASP A 21 2.72 5.11 -21.54
CA ASP A 21 2.42 6.45 -20.99
C ASP A 21 2.53 6.55 -19.46
N PHE A 22 3.30 5.65 -18.84
CA PHE A 22 3.51 5.68 -17.39
C PHE A 22 4.72 6.53 -17.00
N SER A 23 4.62 7.85 -17.14
CA SER A 23 5.67 8.75 -16.64
C SER A 23 5.46 9.03 -15.15
N ILE A 24 6.31 8.44 -14.31
CA ILE A 24 6.38 8.85 -12.90
C ILE A 24 7.36 10.02 -12.79
N GLN A 25 6.85 11.20 -12.44
CA GLN A 25 7.72 12.31 -12.09
C GLN A 25 8.32 12.05 -10.70
N LEU A 26 9.61 11.74 -10.68
CA LEU A 26 10.35 11.56 -9.45
C LEU A 26 10.74 12.92 -8.86
N PRO A 27 10.66 13.09 -7.53
CA PRO A 27 11.18 14.29 -6.87
C PRO A 27 12.69 14.41 -7.03
N ASP A 28 13.20 15.65 -6.92
CA ASP A 28 14.64 15.93 -6.98
C ASP A 28 15.39 15.10 -5.92
N GLY A 29 16.50 14.52 -6.35
CA GLY A 29 17.35 13.68 -5.49
C GLY A 29 16.90 12.22 -5.34
N VAL A 30 15.75 11.83 -5.89
CA VAL A 30 15.33 10.42 -5.95
C VAL A 30 15.98 9.75 -7.16
N LYS A 31 16.67 8.63 -6.91
CA LYS A 31 17.30 7.86 -8.00
C LYS A 31 16.24 7.23 -8.88
N ASP A 32 16.43 7.37 -10.17
CA ASP A 32 15.61 6.70 -11.18
C ASP A 32 16.11 5.25 -11.35
N LEU A 33 15.40 4.31 -10.75
CA LEU A 33 15.76 2.89 -10.80
C LEU A 33 14.68 2.12 -11.58
N LYS A 34 15.11 1.52 -12.69
CA LYS A 34 14.21 0.79 -13.60
C LYS A 34 13.33 -0.23 -12.87
N TYR A 35 13.93 -1.06 -12.00
CA TYR A 35 13.18 -2.09 -11.26
C TYR A 35 12.08 -1.51 -10.36
N GLN A 36 12.30 -0.30 -9.78
CA GLN A 36 11.27 0.36 -8.98
C GLN A 36 10.12 0.85 -9.85
N LYS A 37 10.43 1.41 -11.03
CA LYS A 37 9.39 1.80 -12.00
C LYS A 37 8.56 0.61 -12.45
N ASP A 38 9.22 -0.49 -12.84
CA ASP A 38 8.54 -1.70 -13.26
C ASP A 38 7.64 -2.25 -12.15
N ALA A 39 8.12 -2.27 -10.90
CA ALA A 39 7.34 -2.67 -9.74
C ALA A 39 6.15 -1.74 -9.46
N VAL A 40 6.30 -0.43 -9.68
CA VAL A 40 5.20 0.54 -9.51
C VAL A 40 4.13 0.35 -10.57
N ILE A 41 4.51 0.16 -11.84
CA ILE A 41 3.58 -0.07 -12.94
C ILE A 41 2.75 -1.33 -12.67
N GLN A 42 3.40 -2.44 -12.41
CA GLN A 42 2.74 -3.71 -12.12
C GLN A 42 1.89 -3.64 -10.86
N GLY A 43 2.44 -3.08 -9.78
CA GLY A 43 1.72 -2.93 -8.51
C GLY A 43 0.48 -2.05 -8.65
N TYR A 44 0.56 -0.96 -9.42
CA TYR A 44 -0.60 -0.11 -9.69
C TYR A 44 -1.68 -0.86 -10.48
N GLN A 45 -1.30 -1.59 -11.53
CA GLN A 45 -2.24 -2.40 -12.32
C GLN A 45 -2.95 -3.45 -11.46
N MET A 46 -2.19 -4.21 -10.65
CA MET A 46 -2.75 -5.19 -9.71
C MET A 46 -3.71 -4.54 -8.72
N LEU A 47 -3.32 -3.39 -8.13
CA LEU A 47 -4.15 -2.65 -7.20
C LEU A 47 -5.47 -2.22 -7.84
N MET A 48 -5.43 -1.75 -9.08
CA MET A 48 -6.62 -1.31 -9.81
C MET A 48 -7.53 -2.48 -10.20
N GLN A 49 -6.94 -3.57 -10.67
CA GLN A 49 -7.67 -4.74 -11.17
C GLN A 49 -8.30 -5.57 -10.03
N HIS A 50 -7.56 -5.76 -8.92
CA HIS A 50 -7.95 -6.68 -7.86
C HIS A 50 -8.36 -5.98 -6.54
N ASN A 51 -8.35 -4.65 -6.47
CA ASN A 51 -8.54 -3.86 -5.24
C ASN A 51 -7.53 -4.16 -4.14
N GLY A 52 -6.52 -4.95 -4.41
CA GLY A 52 -5.50 -5.38 -3.46
C GLY A 52 -4.15 -5.60 -4.12
N LEU A 53 -3.09 -5.32 -3.38
CA LEU A 53 -1.71 -5.57 -3.75
C LEU A 53 -0.95 -6.09 -2.54
N PHE A 54 -0.20 -7.17 -2.73
CA PHE A 54 0.77 -7.65 -1.76
C PHE A 54 2.19 -7.36 -2.28
N LEU A 55 2.87 -6.42 -1.63
CA LEU A 55 4.25 -6.06 -1.96
C LEU A 55 5.21 -6.83 -1.05
N ALA A 56 5.63 -7.99 -1.54
CA ALA A 56 6.63 -8.81 -0.89
C ALA A 56 8.02 -8.47 -1.43
N ASP A 57 8.94 -8.10 -0.57
CA ASP A 57 10.28 -7.76 -1.01
C ASP A 57 11.33 -8.06 0.04
N VAL A 58 12.54 -8.40 -0.40
CA VAL A 58 13.71 -8.55 0.45
C VAL A 58 14.06 -7.21 1.08
N VAL A 59 14.46 -7.22 2.34
CA VAL A 59 14.83 -6.02 3.11
C VAL A 59 15.80 -5.13 2.32
N GLY A 60 15.44 -3.85 2.16
CA GLY A 60 16.35 -2.83 1.58
C GLY A 60 16.06 -2.39 0.15
N LEU A 61 15.11 -2.99 -0.58
CA LEU A 61 14.81 -2.59 -1.97
C LEU A 61 13.85 -1.40 -2.11
N GLY A 62 13.46 -0.77 -0.99
CA GLY A 62 12.70 0.47 -1.04
C GLY A 62 11.18 0.30 -1.10
N LYS A 63 10.61 -0.69 -0.38
CA LYS A 63 9.15 -0.91 -0.31
C LYS A 63 8.34 0.36 -0.02
N THR A 64 8.76 1.17 0.95
CA THR A 64 8.11 2.44 1.28
C THR A 64 8.09 3.39 0.09
N MET A 65 9.18 3.43 -0.69
CA MET A 65 9.30 4.26 -1.88
C MET A 65 8.34 3.79 -2.98
N ILE A 66 8.37 2.48 -3.29
CA ILE A 66 7.49 1.87 -4.31
C ILE A 66 6.02 2.07 -3.92
N ALA A 67 5.64 1.78 -2.67
CA ALA A 67 4.28 1.96 -2.19
C ALA A 67 3.84 3.43 -2.24
N THR A 68 4.74 4.38 -1.94
CA THR A 68 4.45 5.82 -2.03
C THR A 68 4.26 6.25 -3.49
N MET A 69 5.05 5.73 -4.43
CA MET A 69 4.87 6.02 -5.85
C MET A 69 3.55 5.47 -6.38
N ILE A 70 3.16 4.26 -5.98
CA ILE A 70 1.83 3.68 -6.31
C ILE A 70 0.72 4.55 -5.72
N ALA A 71 0.86 4.98 -4.45
CA ALA A 71 -0.11 5.84 -3.78
C ALA A 71 -0.24 7.21 -4.46
N LYS A 72 0.89 7.80 -4.91
CA LYS A 72 0.88 9.05 -5.67
C LYS A 72 0.11 8.88 -6.97
N ARG A 73 0.39 7.84 -7.74
CA ARG A 73 -0.34 7.54 -8.97
C ARG A 73 -1.83 7.34 -8.72
N PHE A 74 -2.18 6.64 -7.63
CA PHE A 74 -3.57 6.48 -7.23
C PHE A 74 -4.24 7.83 -6.91
N VAL A 75 -3.57 8.74 -6.18
CA VAL A 75 -4.09 10.09 -5.89
C VAL A 75 -4.31 10.88 -7.17
N GLU A 76 -3.39 10.81 -8.13
CA GLU A 76 -3.51 11.50 -9.42
C GLU A 76 -4.72 10.99 -10.22
N ALA A 77 -4.95 9.68 -10.23
CA ALA A 77 -6.07 9.08 -10.94
C ALA A 77 -7.42 9.29 -10.21
N ASN A 78 -7.44 9.19 -8.87
CA ASN A 78 -8.67 9.29 -8.07
C ASN A 78 -9.06 10.75 -7.75
N GLY A 79 -8.12 11.68 -7.84
CA GLY A 79 -8.37 13.11 -7.74
C GLY A 79 -8.22 13.71 -6.34
N LYS A 80 -8.69 14.96 -6.22
CA LYS A 80 -8.40 15.82 -5.05
C LYS A 80 -8.97 15.31 -3.73
N ASN A 81 -10.02 14.52 -3.74
CA ASN A 81 -10.70 14.04 -2.52
C ASN A 81 -10.18 12.70 -2.01
N THR A 82 -9.09 12.20 -2.58
CA THR A 82 -8.47 10.94 -2.14
C THR A 82 -7.97 11.03 -0.71
N ASN A 83 -8.34 10.03 0.10
CA ASN A 83 -7.88 9.85 1.47
C ASN A 83 -7.16 8.51 1.60
N ILE A 84 -5.97 8.54 2.22
CA ILE A 84 -5.12 7.38 2.43
C ILE A 84 -4.96 7.14 3.94
N LEU A 85 -5.06 5.89 4.37
CA LEU A 85 -4.65 5.47 5.70
C LEU A 85 -3.34 4.69 5.58
N VAL A 86 -2.32 5.12 6.31
CA VAL A 86 -1.03 4.42 6.39
C VAL A 86 -0.88 3.82 7.79
N VAL A 87 -0.84 2.50 7.85
CA VAL A 87 -0.67 1.71 9.08
C VAL A 87 0.75 1.17 9.12
N TYR A 88 1.49 1.46 10.18
CA TYR A 88 2.92 1.14 10.27
C TYR A 88 3.37 0.79 11.70
N PRO A 89 4.48 0.07 11.88
CA PRO A 89 5.15 -0.07 13.17
C PRO A 89 5.72 1.27 13.64
N PRO A 90 5.68 1.62 14.94
CA PRO A 90 6.14 2.93 15.45
C PRO A 90 7.53 3.35 14.98
N ALA A 91 8.45 2.41 14.81
CA ALA A 91 9.81 2.68 14.35
C ALA A 91 9.91 3.24 12.92
N LEU A 92 8.86 3.11 12.11
CA LEU A 92 8.85 3.54 10.69
C LEU A 92 8.09 4.84 10.45
N GLU A 93 7.63 5.53 11.51
CA GLU A 93 6.83 6.75 11.41
C GLU A 93 7.52 7.84 10.58
N ASP A 94 8.73 8.19 10.93
CA ASP A 94 9.48 9.26 10.24
C ASP A 94 9.74 8.91 8.78
N ASN A 95 10.06 7.65 8.49
CA ASN A 95 10.29 7.19 7.13
C ASN A 95 9.03 7.39 6.26
N TRP A 96 7.86 6.96 6.74
CA TRP A 96 6.59 7.12 6.02
C TRP A 96 6.23 8.59 5.84
N ARG A 97 6.26 9.38 6.91
CA ARG A 97 5.92 10.80 6.86
C ARG A 97 6.82 11.59 5.92
N ASN A 98 8.13 11.35 5.98
CA ASN A 98 9.11 12.04 5.14
C ASN A 98 8.99 11.64 3.67
N THR A 99 8.77 10.34 3.38
CA THR A 99 8.57 9.88 2.00
C THR A 99 7.29 10.48 1.40
N PHE A 100 6.19 10.51 2.13
CA PHE A 100 4.94 11.14 1.66
C PHE A 100 5.07 12.66 1.44
N LYS A 101 5.86 13.35 2.29
CA LYS A 101 6.21 14.78 2.07
C LYS A 101 7.03 14.95 0.80
N LEU A 102 8.04 14.13 0.60
CA LEU A 102 8.91 14.16 -0.58
C LEU A 102 8.10 14.04 -1.88
N PHE A 103 7.10 13.15 -1.90
CA PHE A 103 6.22 12.96 -3.06
C PHE A 103 5.03 13.93 -3.13
N GLY A 104 4.90 14.86 -2.20
CA GLY A 104 3.85 15.89 -2.21
C GLY A 104 2.44 15.38 -1.89
N ILE A 105 2.29 14.18 -1.36
CA ILE A 105 0.98 13.58 -1.02
C ILE A 105 0.72 13.48 0.49
N TYR A 106 1.56 14.09 1.32
CA TYR A 106 1.43 14.03 2.78
C TYR A 106 0.04 14.45 3.29
N LYS A 107 -0.55 15.49 2.71
CA LYS A 107 -1.86 16.01 3.11
C LYS A 107 -3.03 15.09 2.74
N LYS A 108 -2.77 14.06 1.92
CA LYS A 108 -3.76 13.06 1.52
C LYS A 108 -3.81 11.85 2.45
N ALA A 109 -2.86 11.78 3.39
CA ALA A 109 -2.72 10.62 4.26
C ALA A 109 -2.94 10.95 5.74
N GLN A 110 -3.54 10.01 6.44
CA GLN A 110 -3.49 9.90 7.87
C GLN A 110 -2.62 8.71 8.26
N PHE A 111 -1.85 8.88 9.32
CA PHE A 111 -0.78 7.97 9.74
C PHE A 111 -1.12 7.40 11.10
N ILE A 112 -1.14 6.06 11.23
CA ILE A 112 -1.50 5.38 12.46
C ILE A 112 -0.58 4.19 12.72
N THR A 113 -0.24 3.98 13.99
CA THR A 113 0.53 2.80 14.37
C THR A 113 -0.37 1.56 14.38
N ASN A 114 0.23 0.40 14.09
CA ASN A 114 -0.45 -0.90 14.05
C ASN A 114 -1.12 -1.33 15.37
N GLY A 115 -0.79 -0.68 16.48
CA GLY A 115 -1.41 -0.91 17.80
C GLY A 115 -2.53 0.09 18.16
N SER A 116 -2.93 0.98 17.25
CA SER A 116 -3.86 2.08 17.56
C SER A 116 -5.07 2.14 16.62
N LEU A 117 -5.36 1.06 15.88
CA LEU A 117 -6.43 1.03 14.86
C LEU A 117 -7.82 1.31 15.43
N SER A 118 -8.06 1.00 16.72
CA SER A 118 -9.29 1.34 17.42
C SER A 118 -9.65 2.83 17.34
N LYS A 119 -8.66 3.73 17.27
CA LYS A 119 -8.89 5.17 17.15
C LYS A 119 -9.64 5.55 15.87
N VAL A 120 -9.35 4.88 14.77
CA VAL A 120 -10.08 5.03 13.49
C VAL A 120 -11.49 4.47 13.60
N LEU A 121 -11.65 3.32 14.27
CA LEU A 121 -12.96 2.69 14.45
C LEU A 121 -13.89 3.49 15.37
N ASP A 122 -13.31 4.16 16.37
CA ASP A 122 -14.03 4.93 17.38
C ASP A 122 -14.22 6.41 17.00
N GLY A 123 -13.69 6.86 15.86
CA GLY A 123 -13.70 8.26 15.43
C GLY A 123 -12.94 9.19 16.38
N LYS A 124 -11.87 8.71 17.01
CA LYS A 124 -11.06 9.47 17.97
C LYS A 124 -9.89 10.19 17.31
N ASP A 125 -9.33 11.17 18.03
CA ASP A 125 -8.09 11.87 17.66
C ASP A 125 -8.10 12.53 16.27
N ASN A 126 -9.26 13.00 15.80
CA ASN A 126 -9.44 13.63 14.47
C ASN A 126 -9.13 12.70 13.28
N TYR A 127 -9.14 11.37 13.48
CA TYR A 127 -9.14 10.47 12.35
C TYR A 127 -10.46 10.56 11.58
N LYS A 128 -10.34 10.44 10.26
CA LYS A 128 -11.52 10.28 9.39
C LYS A 128 -12.22 8.96 9.70
N ASP A 129 -13.51 8.91 9.42
CA ASP A 129 -14.26 7.67 9.52
C ASP A 129 -13.68 6.63 8.56
N LYS A 130 -13.73 5.35 8.97
CA LYS A 130 -13.16 4.27 8.18
C LYS A 130 -13.70 4.21 6.75
N GLU A 131 -14.94 4.65 6.52
CA GLU A 131 -15.58 4.70 5.21
C GLU A 131 -15.02 5.79 4.29
N GLU A 132 -14.34 6.81 4.84
CA GLU A 132 -13.79 7.92 4.05
C GLU A 132 -12.44 7.60 3.39
N PHE A 133 -11.79 6.49 3.75
CA PHE A 133 -10.51 6.11 3.16
C PHE A 133 -10.72 5.36 1.85
N ASP A 134 -10.00 5.78 0.81
CA ASP A 134 -9.98 5.16 -0.52
C ASP A 134 -8.88 4.10 -0.64
N LEU A 135 -7.73 4.37 -0.02
CA LEU A 135 -6.54 3.52 -0.05
C LEU A 135 -6.03 3.26 1.36
N ILE A 136 -5.76 2.00 1.68
CA ILE A 136 -5.16 1.57 2.93
C ILE A 136 -3.81 0.94 2.62
N ILE A 137 -2.75 1.41 3.28
CA ILE A 137 -1.40 0.86 3.19
C ILE A 137 -1.05 0.27 4.54
N VAL A 138 -0.67 -0.99 4.58
CA VAL A 138 -0.31 -1.70 5.82
C VAL A 138 1.13 -2.19 5.70
N ASP A 139 2.01 -1.58 6.47
CA ASP A 139 3.40 -1.99 6.53
C ASP A 139 3.60 -3.07 7.61
N GLU A 140 4.57 -3.95 7.34
CA GLU A 140 4.83 -5.15 8.16
C GLU A 140 3.56 -5.97 8.43
N ALA A 141 2.81 -6.22 7.36
CA ALA A 141 1.50 -6.89 7.41
C ALA A 141 1.53 -8.27 8.07
N HIS A 142 2.71 -8.92 8.14
CA HIS A 142 2.89 -10.17 8.87
C HIS A 142 2.53 -10.05 10.37
N GLY A 143 2.63 -8.87 10.95
CA GLY A 143 2.25 -8.61 12.33
C GLY A 143 0.74 -8.77 12.63
N PHE A 144 -0.09 -8.89 11.59
CA PHE A 144 -1.55 -9.08 11.71
C PHE A 144 -1.99 -10.54 11.51
N ARG A 145 -1.06 -11.48 11.33
CA ARG A 145 -1.38 -12.89 11.01
C ARG A 145 -1.96 -13.67 12.19
N SER A 146 -1.71 -13.27 13.43
CA SER A 146 -2.25 -14.02 14.57
C SER A 146 -3.65 -13.55 14.91
N ASP A 147 -4.62 -14.41 14.72
CA ASP A 147 -6.04 -14.20 15.04
C ASP A 147 -6.31 -13.84 16.52
N SER A 148 -5.35 -14.10 17.40
CA SER A 148 -5.49 -13.86 18.85
C SER A 148 -5.31 -12.40 19.29
N SER A 149 -4.92 -11.49 18.39
CA SER A 149 -4.48 -10.14 18.79
C SER A 149 -5.57 -9.06 18.72
N GLY A 150 -6.77 -9.35 18.25
CA GLY A 150 -7.83 -8.34 18.03
C GLY A 150 -7.47 -7.29 16.96
N LYS A 151 -6.18 -7.08 16.68
CA LYS A 151 -5.69 -6.12 15.67
C LYS A 151 -6.07 -6.53 14.26
N TYR A 152 -6.08 -7.83 13.99
CA TYR A 152 -6.54 -8.37 12.72
C TYR A 152 -8.00 -8.03 12.47
N ASP A 153 -8.85 -8.21 13.47
CA ASP A 153 -10.27 -7.86 13.39
C ASP A 153 -10.50 -6.36 13.19
N GLU A 154 -9.72 -5.53 13.90
CA GLU A 154 -9.78 -4.06 13.71
C GLU A 154 -9.39 -3.69 12.28
N LEU A 155 -8.28 -4.23 11.76
CA LEU A 155 -7.83 -3.99 10.39
C LEU A 155 -8.88 -4.48 9.37
N GLN A 156 -9.46 -5.67 9.56
CA GLN A 156 -10.50 -6.20 8.70
C GLN A 156 -11.74 -5.30 8.67
N LYS A 157 -12.19 -4.80 9.83
CA LYS A 157 -13.34 -3.86 9.90
C LYS A 157 -13.07 -2.59 9.11
N ILE A 158 -11.84 -2.08 9.11
CA ILE A 158 -11.46 -0.90 8.32
C ILE A 158 -11.42 -1.25 6.83
N CYS A 159 -10.73 -2.32 6.44
CA CYS A 159 -10.55 -2.70 5.04
C CYS A 159 -11.85 -3.12 4.35
N LYS A 160 -12.75 -3.82 5.06
CA LYS A 160 -14.02 -4.32 4.51
C LYS A 160 -15.15 -3.30 4.55
N SER A 161 -15.00 -2.15 5.24
CA SER A 161 -16.01 -1.11 5.22
C SER A 161 -16.13 -0.52 3.80
N PRO A 162 -17.34 -0.13 3.36
CA PRO A 162 -17.51 0.49 2.05
C PRO A 162 -16.73 1.80 1.96
N CYS A 163 -16.38 2.23 0.77
CA CYS A 163 -15.84 3.55 0.52
C CYS A 163 -16.98 4.50 0.12
N ILE A 164 -17.20 5.54 0.92
CA ILE A 164 -18.22 6.59 0.63
C ILE A 164 -17.60 7.77 -0.12
N ASN A 165 -16.30 7.89 -0.13
CA ASN A 165 -15.57 8.96 -0.80
C ASN A 165 -15.44 8.62 -2.29
N MET A 166 -16.46 8.96 -3.08
CA MET A 166 -16.45 8.70 -4.52
C MET A 166 -15.50 9.67 -5.23
N GLY A 167 -14.22 9.27 -5.34
CA GLY A 167 -13.25 9.92 -6.22
C GLY A 167 -13.60 9.75 -7.70
N LEU A 168 -12.72 10.19 -8.58
CA LEU A 168 -12.90 10.09 -10.03
C LEU A 168 -13.05 8.65 -10.52
N LEU A 169 -12.42 7.70 -9.82
CA LEU A 169 -12.51 6.26 -10.13
C LEU A 169 -13.86 5.64 -9.77
N LYS A 170 -14.72 6.35 -9.02
CA LYS A 170 -16.08 5.90 -8.61
C LYS A 170 -16.12 4.50 -8.00
N SER A 171 -15.04 4.09 -7.32
CA SER A 171 -14.97 2.78 -6.68
C SER A 171 -15.68 2.81 -5.32
N SER A 172 -16.62 1.89 -5.12
CA SER A 172 -17.23 1.66 -3.81
C SER A 172 -16.37 0.76 -2.91
N GLN A 173 -15.32 0.16 -3.45
CA GLN A 173 -14.40 -0.70 -2.73
C GLN A 173 -13.08 0.02 -2.48
N LYS A 174 -12.57 -0.13 -1.25
CA LYS A 174 -11.24 0.35 -0.90
C LYS A 174 -10.15 -0.40 -1.65
N LYS A 175 -9.06 0.29 -1.90
CA LYS A 175 -7.82 -0.33 -2.34
C LYS A 175 -6.95 -0.62 -1.13
N VAL A 176 -6.32 -1.80 -1.09
CA VAL A 176 -5.50 -2.23 0.04
C VAL A 176 -4.11 -2.66 -0.44
N MET A 177 -3.07 -2.05 0.09
CA MET A 177 -1.69 -2.48 -0.12
C MET A 177 -1.13 -3.07 1.16
N LEU A 178 -0.67 -4.31 1.10
CA LEU A 178 0.01 -5.00 2.19
C LEU A 178 1.50 -5.10 1.87
N LEU A 179 2.34 -4.62 2.76
CA LEU A 179 3.80 -4.69 2.63
C LEU A 179 4.36 -5.65 3.68
N SER A 180 5.26 -6.54 3.27
CA SER A 180 5.96 -7.41 4.21
C SER A 180 7.34 -7.79 3.66
N ALA A 181 8.32 -7.87 4.55
CA ALA A 181 9.65 -8.38 4.21
C ALA A 181 9.69 -9.91 4.07
N THR A 182 8.76 -10.60 4.74
CA THR A 182 8.69 -12.06 4.75
C THR A 182 7.26 -12.51 4.45
N PRO A 183 6.92 -12.84 3.20
CA PRO A 183 5.60 -13.36 2.83
C PRO A 183 5.33 -14.73 3.44
N LEU A 184 6.38 -15.50 3.74
CA LEU A 184 6.31 -16.84 4.29
C LEU A 184 6.91 -16.84 5.70
N ASN A 185 6.13 -17.16 6.72
CA ASN A 185 6.68 -17.66 7.97
C ASN A 185 7.25 -19.07 7.72
N ASN A 186 8.32 -19.42 8.41
CA ASN A 186 9.11 -20.63 8.27
C ASN A 186 8.35 -21.98 8.50
N ARG A 187 7.05 -22.03 8.31
CA ARG A 187 6.24 -23.25 8.45
C ARG A 187 5.43 -23.51 7.19
N PRO A 188 5.53 -24.74 6.62
CA PRO A 188 4.72 -25.14 5.46
C PRO A 188 3.20 -25.08 5.69
N ASP A 189 2.76 -25.14 6.95
CA ASP A 189 1.35 -25.13 7.34
C ASP A 189 0.66 -23.77 7.14
N ASP A 190 1.43 -22.68 6.96
CA ASP A 190 0.90 -21.32 6.72
C ASP A 190 0.32 -21.14 5.30
N LEU A 191 0.45 -22.15 4.44
CA LEU A 191 -0.06 -22.13 3.05
C LEU A 191 -1.44 -22.79 2.89
N GLN A 192 -2.03 -23.31 3.96
CA GLN A 192 -3.29 -24.07 3.89
C GLN A 192 -4.52 -23.34 4.43
N ASN A 193 -4.42 -22.05 4.80
CA ASN A 193 -5.56 -21.27 5.29
C ASN A 193 -5.88 -20.09 4.37
#